data_2e1cbd043f55fd70e5be4189622b3655
#
_entry.id   2e1cbd043f55fd70e5be4189622b3655
#
_cell.length_a   1.000
_cell.length_b   1.000
_cell.length_c   1.000
_cell.angle_alpha   90.00
_cell.angle_beta   90.00
_cell.angle_gamma   90.00
#
_symmetry.space_group_name_H-M   'P 1'
#
loop_
_entity.id
_entity.type
_entity.pdbx_description
1 polymer ?
#
loop_
_entity_poly.entity_id
_entity_poly.type
_entity_poly.pdbx_seq_one_letter_code
_entity_poly.pdbx_strand_id
1 'polypeptide(L)'
;MVRENWGSRFGFIMATAGFAIGMGNIWRFPYIVGESGGGAFIIVYLALTAIIGIPLLTAEVSLGRKAQLTPIAGMKKITSKTSFWNIIGWVEVLTTIIILGYYLMIMSWVTVYLKEYVTGEAFLYDSNTIQSHFGDLQRDPGTLITYSALISGVMAFVAARGLQGG
;
A
#
# COMPACT_ATOMS: atom_id res chain seq x y z
N MET A 1 20.18 -2.21 19.92
CA MET A 1 18.83 -2.65 19.66
C MET A 1 18.92 -4.03 19.04
N VAL A 2 18.26 -5.03 19.65
CA VAL A 2 18.15 -6.37 19.06
C VAL A 2 17.22 -6.24 17.87
N ARG A 3 17.66 -6.70 16.70
CA ARG A 3 16.88 -6.64 15.47
C ARG A 3 15.79 -7.71 15.51
N GLU A 4 14.56 -7.31 15.33
CA GLU A 4 13.46 -8.26 15.19
C GLU A 4 13.58 -9.04 13.89
N ASN A 5 13.34 -10.33 13.97
CA ASN A 5 13.29 -11.26 12.84
C ASN A 5 11.94 -11.95 12.81
N TRP A 6 11.52 -12.39 11.62
CA TRP A 6 10.30 -13.17 11.48
C TRP A 6 10.37 -14.47 12.27
N GLY A 7 9.37 -14.73 13.10
CA GLY A 7 9.31 -15.94 13.94
C GLY A 7 9.07 -17.22 13.15
N SER A 8 8.51 -17.14 11.93
CA SER A 8 8.25 -18.29 11.08
C SER A 8 8.31 -17.95 9.59
N ARG A 9 8.60 -18.97 8.76
CA ARG A 9 8.53 -18.84 7.29
C ARG A 9 7.12 -18.58 6.82
N PHE A 10 6.13 -19.18 7.46
CA PHE A 10 4.73 -18.98 7.13
C PHE A 10 4.29 -17.54 7.43
N GLY A 11 4.64 -16.98 8.59
CA GLY A 11 4.37 -15.59 8.93
C GLY A 11 4.99 -14.61 7.93
N PHE A 12 6.24 -14.85 7.51
CA PHE A 12 6.89 -14.05 6.47
C PHE A 12 6.14 -14.09 5.13
N ILE A 13 5.72 -15.30 4.69
CA ILE A 13 4.98 -15.45 3.43
C ILE A 13 3.62 -14.76 3.52
N MET A 14 2.90 -14.92 4.62
CA MET A 14 1.59 -14.27 4.83
C MET A 14 1.69 -12.75 4.86
N ALA A 15 2.68 -12.21 5.55
CA ALA A 15 2.93 -10.78 5.59
C ALA A 15 3.32 -10.22 4.20
N THR A 16 4.16 -10.95 3.46
CA THR A 16 4.56 -10.56 2.10
C THR A 16 3.36 -10.62 1.14
N ALA A 17 2.53 -11.66 1.24
CA ALA A 17 1.31 -11.79 0.45
C ALA A 17 0.30 -10.66 0.80
N GLY A 18 0.11 -10.36 2.09
CA GLY A 18 -0.75 -9.27 2.54
C GLY A 18 -0.26 -7.90 2.06
N PHE A 19 1.04 -7.68 2.04
CA PHE A 19 1.63 -6.47 1.45
C PHE A 19 1.43 -6.38 -0.06
N ALA A 20 1.49 -7.52 -0.78
CA ALA A 20 1.30 -7.57 -2.23
C ALA A 20 -0.17 -7.41 -2.65
N ILE A 21 -1.13 -7.87 -1.81
CA ILE A 21 -2.56 -7.77 -2.09
C ILE A 21 -3.07 -6.40 -1.61
N GLY A 22 -3.00 -5.42 -2.48
CA GLY A 22 -3.50 -4.07 -2.21
C GLY A 22 -4.86 -3.81 -2.87
N MET A 23 -5.47 -2.68 -2.52
CA MET A 23 -6.72 -2.19 -3.11
C MET A 23 -6.67 -2.14 -4.65
N GLY A 24 -5.51 -1.82 -5.21
CA GLY A 24 -5.29 -1.82 -6.65
C GLY A 24 -5.57 -3.17 -7.31
N ASN A 25 -5.26 -4.27 -6.64
CA ASN A 25 -5.45 -5.62 -7.18
C ASN A 25 -6.94 -6.02 -7.18
N ILE A 26 -7.72 -5.50 -6.22
CA ILE A 26 -9.12 -5.89 -6.03
C ILE A 26 -10.04 -5.13 -6.97
N TRP A 27 -9.82 -3.82 -7.16
CA TRP A 27 -10.75 -3.02 -7.96
C TRP A 27 -10.11 -2.38 -9.21
N ARG A 28 -8.91 -1.78 -9.10
CA ARG A 28 -8.30 -1.04 -10.21
C ARG A 28 -7.79 -1.98 -11.30
N PHE A 29 -7.16 -3.07 -10.93
CA PHE A 29 -6.61 -4.00 -11.92
C PHE A 29 -7.70 -4.66 -12.79
N PRO A 30 -8.81 -5.24 -12.23
CA PRO A 30 -9.91 -5.76 -13.04
C PRO A 30 -10.53 -4.69 -13.96
N TYR A 31 -10.68 -3.47 -13.48
CA TYR A 31 -11.20 -2.36 -14.28
C TYR A 31 -10.30 -2.07 -15.49
N ILE A 32 -8.99 -1.92 -15.26
CA ILE A 32 -8.01 -1.68 -16.34
C ILE A 32 -7.97 -2.86 -17.33
N VAL A 33 -8.04 -4.09 -16.84
CA VAL A 33 -8.11 -5.28 -17.72
C VAL A 33 -9.29 -5.19 -18.65
N GLY A 34 -10.47 -4.82 -18.14
CA GLY A 34 -11.68 -4.67 -18.95
C GLY A 34 -11.54 -3.59 -20.02
N GLU A 35 -10.98 -2.44 -19.66
CA GLU A 35 -10.80 -1.30 -20.58
C GLU A 35 -9.67 -1.46 -21.58
N SER A 36 -8.66 -2.28 -21.27
CA SER A 36 -7.41 -2.37 -22.05
C SER A 36 -7.32 -3.63 -22.91
N GLY A 37 -8.44 -4.25 -23.27
CA GLY A 37 -8.47 -5.39 -24.17
C GLY A 37 -8.42 -6.77 -23.49
N GLY A 38 -8.78 -6.84 -22.20
CA GLY A 38 -9.01 -8.09 -21.50
C GLY A 38 -7.81 -9.03 -21.46
N GLY A 39 -7.95 -10.20 -22.07
CA GLY A 39 -6.90 -11.24 -22.05
C GLY A 39 -5.57 -10.82 -22.69
N ALA A 40 -5.61 -9.98 -23.74
CA ALA A 40 -4.40 -9.48 -24.38
C ALA A 40 -3.58 -8.61 -23.42
N PHE A 41 -4.24 -7.74 -22.66
CA PHE A 41 -3.60 -6.95 -21.62
C PHE A 41 -2.93 -7.84 -20.55
N ILE A 42 -3.61 -8.90 -20.10
CA ILE A 42 -3.07 -9.83 -19.08
C ILE A 42 -1.78 -10.48 -19.58
N ILE A 43 -1.73 -10.93 -20.84
CA ILE A 43 -0.53 -11.56 -21.40
C ILE A 43 0.66 -10.57 -21.40
N VAL A 44 0.44 -9.34 -21.87
CA VAL A 44 1.47 -8.30 -21.88
C VAL A 44 1.91 -7.95 -20.45
N TYR A 45 0.95 -7.79 -19.54
CA TYR A 45 1.22 -7.53 -18.13
C TYR A 45 2.10 -8.61 -17.49
N LEU A 46 1.77 -9.89 -17.71
CA LEU A 46 2.56 -11.01 -17.18
C LEU A 46 3.97 -11.05 -17.79
N ALA A 47 4.10 -10.81 -19.09
CA ALA A 47 5.39 -10.74 -19.75
C ALA A 47 6.26 -9.61 -19.18
N LEU A 48 5.71 -8.41 -19.03
CA LEU A 48 6.43 -7.27 -18.44
C LEU A 48 6.78 -7.51 -16.97
N THR A 49 5.88 -8.13 -16.20
CA THR A 49 6.14 -8.51 -14.81
C THR A 49 7.30 -9.49 -14.72
N ALA A 50 7.37 -10.48 -15.62
CA ALA A 50 8.47 -11.44 -15.64
C ALA A 50 9.80 -10.80 -16.07
N ILE A 51 9.79 -9.96 -17.09
CA ILE A 51 11.00 -9.39 -17.71
C ILE A 51 11.56 -8.23 -16.87
N ILE A 52 10.69 -7.38 -16.30
CA ILE A 52 11.09 -6.17 -15.60
C ILE A 52 10.84 -6.31 -14.09
N GLY A 53 9.67 -6.78 -13.71
CA GLY A 53 9.24 -6.81 -12.30
C GLY A 53 10.09 -7.74 -11.44
N ILE A 54 10.35 -8.98 -11.90
CA ILE A 54 11.14 -9.95 -11.14
C ILE A 54 12.60 -9.48 -10.96
N PRO A 55 13.33 -9.04 -11.99
CA PRO A 55 14.68 -8.51 -11.82
C PRO A 55 14.74 -7.29 -10.91
N LEU A 56 13.79 -6.36 -11.04
CA LEU A 56 13.73 -5.16 -10.21
C LEU A 56 13.51 -5.53 -8.73
N LEU A 57 12.53 -6.38 -8.44
CA LEU A 57 12.26 -6.87 -7.08
C LEU A 57 13.46 -7.61 -6.49
N THR A 58 14.15 -8.42 -7.32
CA THR A 58 15.36 -9.14 -6.87
C THR A 58 16.48 -8.17 -6.52
N ALA A 59 16.66 -7.10 -7.30
CA ALA A 59 17.66 -6.07 -7.02
C ALA A 59 17.32 -5.32 -5.73
N GLU A 60 16.07 -4.92 -5.54
CA GLU A 60 15.60 -4.21 -4.34
C GLU A 60 15.79 -5.05 -3.07
N VAL A 61 15.35 -6.31 -3.08
CA VAL A 61 15.54 -7.24 -1.95
C VAL A 61 17.02 -7.47 -1.67
N SER A 62 17.86 -7.55 -2.70
CA SER A 62 19.31 -7.74 -2.54
C SER A 62 19.97 -6.51 -1.89
N LEU A 63 19.55 -5.30 -2.28
CA LEU A 63 19.99 -4.06 -1.65
C LEU A 63 19.56 -3.99 -0.18
N GLY A 64 18.30 -4.30 0.12
CA GLY A 64 17.78 -4.34 1.49
C GLY A 64 18.53 -5.33 2.37
N ARG A 65 18.82 -6.53 1.86
CA ARG A 65 19.61 -7.57 2.56
C ARG A 65 21.05 -7.12 2.82
N LYS A 66 21.68 -6.45 1.87
CA LYS A 66 23.05 -5.95 2.01
C LYS A 66 23.13 -4.77 2.98
N ALA A 67 22.20 -3.85 2.89
CA ALA A 67 22.18 -2.66 3.73
C ALA A 67 21.82 -2.96 5.18
N GLN A 68 20.72 -3.70 5.38
CA GLN A 68 20.11 -4.00 6.68
C GLN A 68 19.85 -2.76 7.56
N LEU A 69 19.53 -1.65 6.94
CA LEU A 69 19.26 -0.34 7.54
C LEU A 69 18.04 0.29 6.86
N THR A 70 17.59 1.42 7.39
CA THR A 70 16.57 2.25 6.74
C THR A 70 17.05 2.70 5.35
N PRO A 71 16.16 3.07 4.42
CA PRO A 71 16.53 3.42 3.04
C PRO A 71 17.66 4.46 2.97
N ILE A 72 17.54 5.55 3.71
CA ILE A 72 18.53 6.63 3.72
C ILE A 72 19.90 6.15 4.26
N ALA A 73 19.89 5.46 5.40
CA ALA A 73 21.11 4.96 6.00
C ALA A 73 21.73 3.81 5.19
N GLY A 74 20.88 2.98 4.59
CA GLY A 74 21.27 1.87 3.72
C GLY A 74 22.00 2.34 2.47
N MET A 75 21.47 3.34 1.78
CA MET A 75 22.13 3.92 0.61
C MET A 75 23.47 4.53 0.96
N LYS A 76 23.57 5.29 2.06
CA LYS A 76 24.85 5.85 2.54
C LYS A 76 25.88 4.78 2.87
N LYS A 77 25.45 3.60 3.35
CA LYS A 77 26.33 2.46 3.64
C LYS A 77 26.83 1.76 2.38
N ILE A 78 25.97 1.64 1.36
CA ILE A 78 26.29 0.88 0.14
C ILE A 78 27.13 1.71 -0.83
N THR A 79 26.81 2.99 -0.99
CA THR A 79 27.45 3.84 -2.01
C THR A 79 28.61 4.65 -1.49
N SER A 80 28.45 5.48 -0.57
CA SER A 80 29.35 6.27 0.29
C SER A 80 28.58 7.48 0.82
N LYS A 81 29.08 8.11 1.89
CA LYS A 81 28.38 9.24 2.52
C LYS A 81 28.17 10.45 1.62
N THR A 82 29.05 10.65 0.63
CA THR A 82 29.06 11.82 -0.27
C THR A 82 28.54 11.52 -1.68
N SER A 83 28.05 10.29 -1.93
CA SER A 83 27.58 9.88 -3.25
C SER A 83 26.24 10.54 -3.63
N PHE A 84 26.12 10.98 -4.90
CA PHE A 84 24.87 11.44 -5.48
C PHE A 84 23.73 10.40 -5.33
N TRP A 85 24.06 9.11 -5.38
CA TRP A 85 23.10 8.01 -5.23
C TRP A 85 22.36 7.96 -3.89
N ASN A 86 22.83 8.72 -2.88
CA ASN A 86 22.11 8.84 -1.60
C ASN A 86 20.73 9.50 -1.75
N ILE A 87 20.49 10.22 -2.84
CA ILE A 87 19.18 10.81 -3.13
C ILE A 87 18.10 9.74 -3.27
N ILE A 88 18.44 8.53 -3.72
CA ILE A 88 17.48 7.42 -3.86
C ILE A 88 16.82 7.10 -2.53
N GLY A 89 17.57 7.03 -1.43
CA GLY A 89 17.00 6.76 -0.12
C GLY A 89 16.02 7.86 0.37
N TRP A 90 16.27 9.11 -0.01
CA TRP A 90 15.33 10.21 0.29
C TRP A 90 14.09 10.18 -0.59
N VAL A 91 14.25 9.89 -1.89
CA VAL A 91 13.15 9.75 -2.83
C VAL A 91 12.23 8.60 -2.40
N GLU A 92 12.80 7.47 -1.97
CA GLU A 92 12.03 6.32 -1.47
C GLU A 92 11.18 6.69 -0.25
N VAL A 93 11.75 7.38 0.74
CA VAL A 93 10.99 7.83 1.92
C VAL A 93 9.91 8.84 1.54
N LEU A 94 10.21 9.82 0.70
CA LEU A 94 9.24 10.81 0.25
C LEU A 94 8.08 10.15 -0.51
N THR A 95 8.39 9.25 -1.44
CA THR A 95 7.41 8.50 -2.22
C THR A 95 6.50 7.67 -1.30
N THR A 96 7.08 7.01 -0.30
CA THR A 96 6.31 6.24 0.69
C THR A 96 5.32 7.12 1.46
N ILE A 97 5.74 8.32 1.88
CA ILE A 97 4.86 9.28 2.59
C ILE A 97 3.70 9.72 1.69
N ILE A 98 3.98 10.06 0.42
CA ILE A 98 2.94 10.49 -0.54
C ILE A 98 1.95 9.35 -0.81
N ILE A 99 2.45 8.14 -1.03
CA ILE A 99 1.61 6.96 -1.26
C ILE A 99 0.76 6.68 -0.02
N LEU A 100 1.32 6.72 1.17
CA LEU A 100 0.58 6.50 2.42
C LEU A 100 -0.57 7.50 2.56
N GLY A 101 -0.34 8.79 2.30
CA GLY A 101 -1.41 9.80 2.33
C GLY A 101 -2.55 9.51 1.36
N TYR A 102 -2.22 9.11 0.13
CA TYR A 102 -3.20 8.70 -0.87
C TYR A 102 -4.00 7.46 -0.44
N TYR A 103 -3.31 6.44 0.08
CA TYR A 103 -3.96 5.22 0.54
C TYR A 103 -4.86 5.43 1.75
N LEU A 104 -4.47 6.29 2.70
CA LEU A 104 -5.31 6.64 3.85
C LEU A 104 -6.65 7.24 3.41
N MET A 105 -6.65 8.07 2.36
CA MET A 105 -7.88 8.63 1.80
C MET A 105 -8.79 7.53 1.21
N ILE A 106 -8.23 6.63 0.41
CA ILE A 106 -8.99 5.50 -0.15
C ILE A 106 -9.51 4.58 0.95
N MET A 107 -8.70 4.27 1.94
CA MET A 107 -9.11 3.44 3.09
C MET A 107 -10.23 4.09 3.89
N SER A 108 -10.23 5.42 4.00
CA SER A 108 -11.33 6.16 4.64
C SER A 108 -12.65 5.97 3.89
N TRP A 109 -12.65 6.09 2.56
CA TRP A 109 -13.85 5.82 1.76
C TRP A 109 -14.37 4.39 1.96
N VAL A 110 -13.48 3.42 1.86
CA VAL A 110 -13.85 1.99 2.06
C VAL A 110 -14.41 1.75 3.45
N THR A 111 -13.84 2.39 4.48
CA THR A 111 -14.31 2.22 5.86
C THR A 111 -15.68 2.85 6.07
N VAL A 112 -15.96 4.00 5.44
CA VAL A 112 -17.30 4.61 5.47
C VAL A 112 -18.33 3.69 4.80
N TYR A 113 -18.05 3.22 3.59
CA TYR A 113 -18.95 2.29 2.89
C TYR A 113 -19.15 0.97 3.65
N LEU A 114 -18.09 0.45 4.27
CA LEU A 114 -18.20 -0.73 5.12
C LEU A 114 -19.13 -0.49 6.32
N LYS A 115 -18.99 0.66 6.99
CA LYS A 115 -19.89 1.07 8.09
C LYS A 115 -21.34 1.11 7.60
N GLU A 116 -21.60 1.79 6.50
CA GLU A 116 -22.96 1.95 5.94
C GLU A 116 -23.57 0.59 5.52
N TYR A 117 -22.75 -0.30 4.97
CA TYR A 117 -23.17 -1.64 4.65
C TYR A 117 -23.56 -2.46 5.90
N VAL A 118 -22.72 -2.40 6.94
CA VAL A 118 -22.94 -3.12 8.20
C VAL A 118 -24.15 -2.55 8.98
N THR A 119 -24.36 -1.24 8.94
CA THR A 119 -25.51 -0.58 9.59
C THR A 119 -26.82 -0.71 8.78
N GLY A 120 -26.75 -1.17 7.54
CA GLY A 120 -27.90 -1.28 6.66
C GLY A 120 -28.25 0.01 5.91
N GLU A 121 -27.57 1.11 6.17
CA GLU A 121 -27.79 2.40 5.49
C GLU A 121 -27.60 2.29 3.98
N ALA A 122 -26.61 1.51 3.52
CA ALA A 122 -26.33 1.30 2.11
C ALA A 122 -27.48 0.69 1.31
N PHE A 123 -28.38 -0.08 1.95
CA PHE A 123 -29.53 -0.70 1.30
C PHE A 123 -30.70 0.27 1.08
N LEU A 124 -30.62 1.46 1.64
CA LEU A 124 -31.63 2.52 1.49
C LEU A 124 -31.35 3.42 0.31
N TYR A 125 -30.18 3.29 -0.33
CA TYR A 125 -29.76 4.14 -1.42
C TYR A 125 -30.39 3.70 -2.75
N ASP A 126 -31.00 4.64 -3.44
CA ASP A 126 -31.39 4.48 -4.84
C ASP A 126 -30.19 4.78 -5.78
N SER A 127 -30.36 4.52 -7.07
CA SER A 127 -29.30 4.69 -8.06
C SER A 127 -28.77 6.13 -8.15
N ASN A 128 -29.60 7.13 -7.88
CA ASN A 128 -29.22 8.54 -7.92
C ASN A 128 -28.43 8.91 -6.66
N THR A 129 -28.88 8.45 -5.50
CA THR A 129 -28.21 8.64 -4.22
C THR A 129 -26.82 8.00 -4.22
N ILE A 130 -26.64 6.80 -4.79
CA ILE A 130 -25.33 6.14 -4.89
C ILE A 130 -24.34 7.00 -5.69
N GLN A 131 -24.76 7.62 -6.79
CA GLN A 131 -23.89 8.44 -7.62
C GLN A 131 -23.49 9.75 -6.92
N SER A 132 -24.42 10.42 -6.24
CA SER A 132 -24.15 11.68 -5.52
C SER A 132 -23.37 11.42 -4.23
N HIS A 133 -23.64 10.33 -3.51
CA HIS A 133 -23.06 10.02 -2.21
C HIS A 133 -21.52 9.97 -2.23
N PHE A 134 -20.93 9.36 -3.25
CA PHE A 134 -19.47 9.35 -3.36
C PHE A 134 -18.90 10.75 -3.58
N GLY A 135 -19.57 11.58 -4.37
CA GLY A 135 -19.18 12.98 -4.58
C GLY A 135 -19.27 13.81 -3.30
N ASP A 136 -20.30 13.59 -2.50
CA ASP A 136 -20.50 14.27 -1.22
C ASP A 136 -19.47 13.82 -0.19
N LEU A 137 -19.20 12.52 -0.11
CA LEU A 137 -18.15 11.96 0.75
C LEU A 137 -16.76 12.53 0.43
N GLN A 138 -16.43 12.71 -0.86
CA GLN A 138 -15.15 13.32 -1.26
C GLN A 138 -15.03 14.79 -0.84
N ARG A 139 -16.14 15.48 -0.65
CA ARG A 139 -16.20 16.89 -0.23
C ARG A 139 -16.37 17.08 1.27
N ASP A 140 -16.45 16.00 2.03
CA ASP A 140 -16.55 16.05 3.50
C ASP A 140 -15.18 15.79 4.15
N PRO A 141 -14.36 16.83 4.36
CA PRO A 141 -13.06 16.70 5.00
C PRO A 141 -13.16 16.23 6.46
N GLY A 142 -14.26 16.53 7.15
CA GLY A 142 -14.46 16.12 8.54
C GLY A 142 -14.50 14.59 8.67
N THR A 143 -15.34 13.95 7.88
CA THR A 143 -15.43 12.50 7.82
C THR A 143 -14.11 11.87 7.37
N LEU A 144 -13.50 12.38 6.30
CA LEU A 144 -12.24 11.82 5.77
C LEU A 144 -11.09 11.91 6.78
N ILE A 145 -10.93 13.04 7.46
CA ILE A 145 -9.90 13.21 8.50
C ILE A 145 -10.14 12.27 9.68
N THR A 146 -11.39 12.13 10.12
CA THR A 146 -11.75 11.27 11.26
C THR A 146 -11.41 9.81 10.98
N TYR A 147 -11.83 9.27 9.84
CA TYR A 147 -11.53 7.89 9.47
C TYR A 147 -10.04 7.67 9.17
N SER A 148 -9.37 8.64 8.52
CA SER A 148 -7.91 8.57 8.31
C SER A 148 -7.14 8.55 9.62
N ALA A 149 -7.54 9.34 10.61
CA ALA A 149 -6.92 9.35 11.93
C ALA A 149 -7.15 8.04 12.68
N LEU A 150 -8.36 7.49 12.62
CA LEU A 150 -8.69 6.20 13.21
C LEU A 150 -7.86 5.08 12.61
N ILE A 151 -7.79 4.99 11.29
CA ILE A 151 -6.99 3.99 10.57
C ILE A 151 -5.51 4.14 10.91
N SER A 152 -4.99 5.38 10.89
CA SER A 152 -3.59 5.66 11.26
C SER A 152 -3.30 5.26 12.69
N GLY A 153 -4.24 5.49 13.62
CA GLY A 153 -4.11 5.07 15.01
C GLY A 153 -4.02 3.55 15.16
N VAL A 154 -4.88 2.81 14.45
CA VAL A 154 -4.83 1.33 14.43
C VAL A 154 -3.51 0.84 13.83
N MET A 155 -3.09 1.40 12.70
CA MET A 155 -1.81 1.04 12.06
C MET A 155 -0.63 1.32 12.98
N ALA A 156 -0.60 2.48 13.64
CA ALA A 156 0.45 2.84 14.59
C ALA A 156 0.47 1.91 15.80
N PHE A 157 -0.70 1.54 16.31
CA PHE A 157 -0.82 0.60 17.43
C PHE A 157 -0.29 -0.79 17.06
N VAL A 158 -0.65 -1.32 15.87
CA VAL A 158 -0.13 -2.62 15.41
C VAL A 158 1.39 -2.54 15.18
N ALA A 159 1.86 -1.48 14.52
CA ALA A 159 3.28 -1.28 14.26
C ALA A 159 4.11 -1.17 15.56
N ALA A 160 3.55 -0.55 16.61
CA ALA A 160 4.21 -0.43 17.92
C ALA A 160 4.36 -1.78 18.64
N ARG A 161 3.55 -2.80 18.28
CA ARG A 161 3.67 -4.17 18.82
C ARG A 161 4.83 -4.95 18.25
N GLY A 162 5.45 -4.47 17.16
CA GLY A 162 6.56 -5.12 16.47
C GLY A 162 6.14 -6.34 15.63
N LEU A 163 7.14 -6.98 14.99
CA LEU A 163 6.91 -8.09 14.05
C LEU A 163 6.40 -9.40 14.68
N GLN A 164 6.55 -9.54 15.99
CA GLN A 164 6.17 -10.78 16.71
C GLN A 164 4.91 -10.62 17.55
N GLY A 165 4.44 -9.41 17.78
CA GLY A 165 3.30 -9.10 18.63
C GLY A 165 2.16 -8.34 17.94
N GLY A 166 2.33 -8.00 16.65
CA GLY A 166 1.34 -7.28 15.83
C GLY A 166 0.54 -8.19 14.91
#